data_f1718b54dc1a68c79812aabb79d61f00
#
_entry.id   f1718b54dc1a68c79812aabb79d61f00
#
_cell.length_a   1.000
_cell.length_b   1.000
_cell.length_c   1.000
_cell.angle_alpha   90.00
_cell.angle_beta   90.00
_cell.angle_gamma   90.00
#
_symmetry.space_group_name_H-M   'P 1'
#
loop_
_entity.id
_entity.type
_entity.pdbx_description
1 polymer ?
#
loop_
_entity_poly.entity_id
_entity_poly.type
_entity_poly.pdbx_seq_one_letter_code
_entity_poly.pdbx_strand_id
1 'polypeptide(L)'
;MKICIFSVLLFFTCNVCAQTSDSLIVENLRNEGITFSHNNSVTLLMSGQEKFDDMFQAIRQARSSVHLEYFNFRNDSIASLLFRLLAQKAKEGVEVRALFDGFGNDSNNRPLKRKHLKQMRSVGIEIYEFDPVNFPWVNHVFHRDHRKIVVVDGKIAYTGGMNVADYYINGTEVVGEWRDMHCRIEGDEVNTLQKIFLRMWNKVTGQNVYGA
;
A
#
# COMPACT_ATOMS: atom_id res chain seq x y z
N MET A 1 -33.23 50.46 -15.55
CA MET A 1 -32.50 49.56 -16.48
C MET A 1 -31.02 49.52 -16.22
N LYS A 2 -30.53 49.81 -14.99
CA LYS A 2 -29.08 49.77 -14.64
C LYS A 2 -28.73 48.67 -13.60
N ILE A 3 -29.72 47.95 -13.06
CA ILE A 3 -29.48 46.93 -11.98
C ILE A 3 -29.17 45.53 -12.54
N CYS A 4 -29.63 45.21 -13.76
CA CYS A 4 -29.41 43.89 -14.36
C CYS A 4 -27.96 43.62 -14.87
N ILE A 5 -27.19 44.66 -15.16
CA ILE A 5 -25.81 44.51 -15.69
C ILE A 5 -24.83 44.13 -14.57
N PHE A 6 -25.09 44.56 -13.32
CA PHE A 6 -24.18 44.26 -12.20
C PHE A 6 -24.32 42.81 -11.70
N SER A 7 -25.51 42.22 -11.80
CA SER A 7 -25.74 40.81 -11.38
C SER A 7 -25.11 39.80 -12.35
N VAL A 8 -25.03 40.14 -13.65
CA VAL A 8 -24.41 39.25 -14.64
C VAL A 8 -22.89 39.27 -14.55
N LEU A 9 -22.28 40.39 -14.18
CA LEU A 9 -20.83 40.45 -13.95
C LEU A 9 -20.37 39.69 -12.68
N LEU A 10 -21.21 39.66 -11.63
CA LEU A 10 -20.88 38.91 -10.42
C LEU A 10 -20.90 37.36 -10.64
N PHE A 11 -21.77 36.88 -11.53
CA PHE A 11 -21.83 35.45 -11.85
C PHE A 11 -20.65 34.98 -12.72
N PHE A 12 -20.10 35.86 -13.57
CA PHE A 12 -18.94 35.53 -14.40
C PHE A 12 -17.63 35.49 -13.57
N THR A 13 -17.50 36.32 -12.57
CA THR A 13 -16.29 36.34 -11.71
C THR A 13 -16.19 35.13 -10.78
N CYS A 14 -17.32 34.54 -10.30
CA CYS A 14 -17.29 33.34 -9.49
C CYS A 14 -16.87 32.08 -10.27
N ASN A 15 -17.19 31.98 -11.56
CA ASN A 15 -16.77 30.81 -12.35
C ASN A 15 -15.28 30.84 -12.74
N VAL A 16 -14.66 32.03 -12.83
CA VAL A 16 -13.22 32.15 -13.13
C VAL A 16 -12.36 31.82 -11.91
N CYS A 17 -12.84 32.06 -10.67
CA CYS A 17 -12.10 31.70 -9.46
C CYS A 17 -12.08 30.17 -9.17
N ALA A 18 -13.08 29.41 -9.62
CA ALA A 18 -13.13 27.96 -9.40
C ALA A 18 -12.22 27.16 -10.33
N GLN A 19 -11.94 27.68 -11.52
CA GLN A 19 -11.04 27.02 -12.49
C GLN A 19 -9.54 27.26 -12.26
N THR A 20 -9.18 28.27 -11.45
CA THR A 20 -7.77 28.63 -11.22
C THR A 20 -7.10 27.85 -10.07
N SER A 21 -7.86 27.23 -9.16
CA SER A 21 -7.25 26.55 -7.99
C SER A 21 -6.56 25.23 -8.34
N ASP A 22 -7.18 24.40 -9.17
CA ASP A 22 -6.62 23.08 -9.51
C ASP A 22 -5.39 23.19 -10.42
N SER A 23 -5.41 24.14 -11.39
CA SER A 23 -4.25 24.39 -12.25
C SER A 23 -3.07 24.95 -11.48
N LEU A 24 -3.29 25.82 -10.47
CA LEU A 24 -2.25 26.34 -9.60
C LEU A 24 -1.65 25.25 -8.71
N ILE A 25 -2.47 24.33 -8.17
CA ILE A 25 -1.98 23.20 -7.37
C ILE A 25 -1.09 22.32 -8.24
N VAL A 26 -1.53 21.94 -9.43
CA VAL A 26 -0.75 21.12 -10.37
C VAL A 26 0.55 21.82 -10.76
N GLU A 27 0.52 23.11 -11.03
CA GLU A 27 1.71 23.90 -11.36
C GLU A 27 2.70 23.96 -10.21
N ASN A 28 2.23 24.23 -8.98
CA ASN A 28 3.07 24.24 -7.79
C ASN A 28 3.72 22.88 -7.56
N LEU A 29 2.97 21.79 -7.69
CA LEU A 29 3.53 20.43 -7.55
C LEU A 29 4.58 20.13 -8.63
N ARG A 30 4.39 20.58 -9.85
CA ARG A 30 5.39 20.47 -10.92
C ARG A 30 6.66 21.26 -10.61
N ASN A 31 6.52 22.47 -10.06
CA ASN A 31 7.65 23.30 -9.65
C ASN A 31 8.46 22.67 -8.49
N GLU A 32 7.80 21.88 -7.64
CA GLU A 32 8.45 21.04 -6.62
C GLU A 32 9.06 19.74 -7.20
N GLY A 33 9.07 19.57 -8.52
CA GLY A 33 9.66 18.41 -9.20
C GLY A 33 8.77 17.16 -9.21
N ILE A 34 7.48 17.28 -8.86
CA ILE A 34 6.54 16.17 -8.94
C ILE A 34 6.12 15.98 -10.41
N THR A 35 6.33 14.78 -10.90
CA THR A 35 5.90 14.36 -12.23
C THR A 35 4.51 13.73 -12.18
N PHE A 36 3.68 14.04 -13.17
CA PHE A 36 2.35 13.45 -13.32
C PHE A 36 2.38 12.43 -14.45
N SER A 37 1.92 11.24 -14.16
CA SER A 37 1.66 10.21 -15.17
C SER A 37 0.19 10.26 -15.61
N HIS A 38 -0.07 9.88 -16.85
CA HIS A 38 -1.41 10.02 -17.45
C HIS A 38 -2.02 8.67 -17.89
N ASN A 39 -1.24 7.60 -17.89
CA ASN A 39 -1.64 6.28 -18.39
C ASN A 39 -1.98 5.34 -17.23
N ASN A 40 -2.81 5.80 -16.28
CA ASN A 40 -3.16 5.01 -15.11
C ASN A 40 -4.64 4.66 -15.10
N SER A 41 -4.94 3.43 -14.69
CA SER A 41 -6.27 3.00 -14.29
C SER A 41 -6.29 2.77 -12.78
N VAL A 42 -7.28 3.34 -12.09
CA VAL A 42 -7.46 3.20 -10.65
C VAL A 42 -8.84 2.62 -10.37
N THR A 43 -8.88 1.48 -9.72
CA THR A 43 -10.11 0.85 -9.25
C THR A 43 -10.19 0.96 -7.73
N LEU A 44 -11.28 1.52 -7.22
CA LEU A 44 -11.54 1.58 -5.78
C LEU A 44 -12.07 0.23 -5.29
N LEU A 45 -11.50 -0.27 -4.21
CA LEU A 45 -11.90 -1.47 -3.49
C LEU A 45 -12.49 -1.03 -2.14
N MET A 46 -13.82 -1.09 -2.05
CA MET A 46 -14.60 -0.42 -0.99
C MET A 46 -14.77 -1.27 0.27
N SER A 47 -14.26 -2.49 0.25
CA SER A 47 -14.34 -3.43 1.38
C SER A 47 -13.10 -4.31 1.48
N GLY A 48 -12.88 -4.90 2.64
CA GLY A 48 -11.82 -5.91 2.82
C GLY A 48 -12.04 -7.13 1.92
N GLN A 49 -13.29 -7.56 1.72
CA GLN A 49 -13.59 -8.68 0.84
C GLN A 49 -13.14 -8.40 -0.60
N GLU A 50 -13.56 -7.27 -1.17
CA GLU A 50 -13.16 -6.86 -2.53
C GLU A 50 -11.64 -6.77 -2.66
N LYS A 51 -10.98 -6.12 -1.68
CA LYS A 51 -9.52 -5.98 -1.68
C LYS A 51 -8.82 -7.34 -1.70
N PHE A 52 -9.19 -8.25 -0.80
CA PHE A 52 -8.48 -9.53 -0.70
C PHE A 52 -8.79 -10.46 -1.86
N ASP A 53 -10.02 -10.47 -2.37
CA ASP A 53 -10.39 -11.28 -3.54
C ASP A 53 -9.60 -10.85 -4.79
N ASP A 54 -9.58 -9.55 -5.09
CA ASP A 54 -8.86 -8.99 -6.23
C ASP A 54 -7.35 -9.19 -6.08
N MET A 55 -6.77 -8.82 -4.94
CA MET A 55 -5.34 -8.96 -4.68
C MET A 55 -4.87 -10.43 -4.75
N PHE A 56 -5.63 -11.36 -4.18
CA PHE A 56 -5.28 -12.78 -4.24
C PHE A 56 -5.38 -13.32 -5.65
N GLN A 57 -6.34 -12.84 -6.45
CA GLN A 57 -6.43 -13.21 -7.87
C GLN A 57 -5.20 -12.71 -8.64
N ALA A 58 -4.79 -11.46 -8.45
CA ALA A 58 -3.57 -10.92 -9.06
C ALA A 58 -2.32 -11.71 -8.65
N ILE A 59 -2.16 -12.02 -7.36
CA ILE A 59 -1.02 -12.82 -6.87
C ILE A 59 -1.03 -14.25 -7.46
N ARG A 60 -2.20 -14.90 -7.60
CA ARG A 60 -2.28 -16.23 -8.27
C ARG A 60 -1.75 -16.18 -9.69
N GLN A 61 -1.94 -15.08 -10.39
CA GLN A 61 -1.52 -14.88 -11.78
C GLN A 61 -0.07 -14.40 -11.91
N ALA A 62 0.59 -14.04 -10.82
CA ALA A 62 1.97 -13.55 -10.79
C ALA A 62 2.93 -14.55 -11.45
N ARG A 63 3.89 -14.02 -12.22
CA ARG A 63 4.87 -14.81 -12.98
C ARG A 63 6.32 -14.44 -12.68
N SER A 64 6.58 -13.22 -12.20
CA SER A 64 7.95 -12.73 -11.95
C SER A 64 8.15 -12.33 -10.50
N SER A 65 7.30 -11.47 -9.94
CA SER A 65 7.52 -10.93 -8.59
C SER A 65 6.24 -10.57 -7.85
N VAL A 66 6.26 -10.70 -6.51
CA VAL A 66 5.25 -10.18 -5.61
C VAL A 66 5.96 -9.47 -4.46
N HIS A 67 5.79 -8.16 -4.37
CA HIS A 67 6.36 -7.32 -3.34
C HIS A 67 5.26 -6.78 -2.43
N LEU A 68 5.46 -6.89 -1.11
CA LEU A 68 4.48 -6.47 -0.11
C LEU A 68 5.15 -5.61 0.97
N GLU A 69 4.54 -4.46 1.28
CA GLU A 69 4.95 -3.56 2.36
C GLU A 69 3.71 -3.19 3.18
N TYR A 70 3.70 -3.56 4.45
CA TYR A 70 2.57 -3.33 5.34
C TYR A 70 3.01 -2.81 6.72
N PHE A 71 2.15 -2.07 7.38
CA PHE A 71 2.39 -1.73 8.79
C PHE A 71 2.33 -2.99 9.67
N ASN A 72 1.37 -3.89 9.41
CA ASN A 72 1.36 -5.20 10.05
C ASN A 72 0.71 -6.28 9.16
N PHE A 73 1.14 -7.53 9.41
CA PHE A 73 0.44 -8.74 9.05
C PHE A 73 -0.09 -9.35 10.35
N ARG A 74 -1.39 -9.37 10.53
CA ARG A 74 -1.96 -10.04 11.69
C ARG A 74 -1.92 -11.55 11.50
N ASN A 75 -1.50 -12.29 12.52
CA ASN A 75 -1.45 -13.75 12.46
C ASN A 75 -2.85 -14.35 12.62
N ASP A 76 -3.67 -14.26 11.57
CA ASP A 76 -5.05 -14.71 11.50
C ASP A 76 -5.34 -15.45 10.19
N SER A 77 -6.63 -15.66 9.88
CA SER A 77 -7.04 -16.51 8.75
C SER A 77 -6.63 -15.92 7.42
N ILE A 78 -6.88 -14.63 7.19
CA ILE A 78 -6.57 -13.98 5.90
C ILE A 78 -5.05 -13.90 5.66
N ALA A 79 -4.26 -13.59 6.69
CA ALA A 79 -2.82 -13.61 6.57
C ALA A 79 -2.28 -15.03 6.30
N SER A 80 -2.88 -16.04 6.94
CA SER A 80 -2.53 -17.45 6.69
C SER A 80 -2.84 -17.87 5.26
N LEU A 81 -3.96 -17.39 4.68
CA LEU A 81 -4.30 -17.61 3.26
C LEU A 81 -3.28 -16.93 2.34
N LEU A 82 -2.96 -15.67 2.62
CA LEU A 82 -1.97 -14.92 1.87
C LEU A 82 -0.61 -15.63 1.87
N PHE A 83 -0.07 -15.98 3.04
CA PHE A 83 1.24 -16.61 3.12
C PHE A 83 1.30 -18.01 2.49
N ARG A 84 0.21 -18.79 2.52
CA ARG A 84 0.13 -20.03 1.75
C ARG A 84 0.20 -19.79 0.24
N LEU A 85 -0.51 -18.79 -0.26
CA LEU A 85 -0.46 -18.39 -1.67
C LEU A 85 0.93 -17.90 -2.07
N LEU A 86 1.56 -17.06 -1.26
CA LEU A 86 2.94 -16.58 -1.49
C LEU A 86 3.96 -17.72 -1.49
N ALA A 87 3.81 -18.70 -0.57
CA ALA A 87 4.66 -19.89 -0.54
C ALA A 87 4.50 -20.76 -1.80
N GLN A 88 3.27 -20.87 -2.32
CA GLN A 88 3.03 -21.54 -3.60
C GLN A 88 3.74 -20.80 -4.73
N LYS A 89 3.58 -19.48 -4.82
CA LYS A 89 4.23 -18.66 -5.86
C LYS A 89 5.75 -18.74 -5.79
N ALA A 90 6.33 -18.69 -4.59
CA ALA A 90 7.77 -18.88 -4.40
C ALA A 90 8.27 -20.25 -4.92
N LYS A 91 7.51 -21.33 -4.70
CA LYS A 91 7.81 -22.66 -5.26
C LYS A 91 7.70 -22.69 -6.80
N GLU A 92 6.85 -21.85 -7.36
CA GLU A 92 6.72 -21.69 -8.83
C GLU A 92 7.84 -20.84 -9.44
N GLY A 93 8.78 -20.33 -8.61
CA GLY A 93 9.90 -19.50 -9.04
C GLY A 93 9.62 -18.00 -9.08
N VAL A 94 8.45 -17.56 -8.56
CA VAL A 94 8.13 -16.14 -8.42
C VAL A 94 8.93 -15.57 -7.26
N GLU A 95 9.56 -14.41 -7.46
CA GLU A 95 10.27 -13.67 -6.42
C GLU A 95 9.26 -13.07 -5.43
N VAL A 96 9.34 -13.45 -4.14
CA VAL A 96 8.42 -12.97 -3.12
C VAL A 96 9.18 -12.22 -2.03
N ARG A 97 8.93 -10.92 -1.91
CA ARG A 97 9.52 -10.04 -0.90
C ARG A 97 8.44 -9.37 -0.06
N ALA A 98 8.60 -9.40 1.26
CA ALA A 98 7.68 -8.78 2.19
C ALA A 98 8.39 -7.95 3.26
N LEU A 99 7.87 -6.75 3.53
CA LEU A 99 8.28 -5.87 4.62
C LEU A 99 7.11 -5.60 5.54
N PHE A 100 7.38 -5.46 6.83
CA PHE A 100 6.41 -4.98 7.80
C PHE A 100 7.10 -4.18 8.90
N ASP A 101 6.34 -3.26 9.51
CA ASP A 101 6.84 -2.43 10.60
C ASP A 101 6.94 -3.25 11.90
N GLY A 102 8.09 -3.21 12.57
CA GLY A 102 8.32 -3.97 13.80
C GLY A 102 7.37 -3.57 14.93
N PHE A 103 7.18 -2.25 15.15
CA PHE A 103 6.23 -1.78 16.16
C PHE A 103 4.77 -2.07 15.75
N GLY A 104 4.44 -1.91 14.48
CA GLY A 104 3.13 -2.27 13.93
C GLY A 104 2.79 -3.74 14.15
N ASN A 105 3.79 -4.61 14.00
CA ASN A 105 3.64 -6.03 14.32
C ASN A 105 3.43 -6.27 15.83
N ASP A 106 4.28 -5.69 16.65
CA ASP A 106 4.27 -5.98 18.10
C ASP A 106 3.10 -5.33 18.84
N SER A 107 2.57 -4.23 18.31
CA SER A 107 1.41 -3.53 18.87
C SER A 107 0.08 -4.22 18.59
N ASN A 108 0.01 -5.16 17.65
CA ASN A 108 -1.22 -5.89 17.39
C ASN A 108 -1.37 -7.12 18.32
N ASN A 109 -2.62 -7.54 18.59
CA ASN A 109 -2.93 -8.63 19.52
C ASN A 109 -2.63 -10.05 18.97
N ARG A 110 -2.23 -10.17 17.70
CA ARG A 110 -1.82 -11.43 17.04
C ARG A 110 -0.58 -11.21 16.19
N PRO A 111 0.60 -10.89 16.78
CA PRO A 111 1.80 -10.58 16.01
C PRO A 111 2.39 -11.81 15.33
N LEU A 112 3.07 -11.59 14.22
CA LEU A 112 3.99 -12.56 13.67
C LEU A 112 5.18 -12.72 14.63
N LYS A 113 5.50 -13.97 14.98
CA LYS A 113 6.63 -14.31 15.86
C LYS A 113 7.80 -14.84 15.02
N ARG A 114 8.99 -14.84 15.59
CA ARG A 114 10.23 -15.37 14.95
C ARG A 114 10.05 -16.75 14.30
N LYS A 115 9.27 -17.64 14.92
CA LYS A 115 8.98 -18.97 14.35
C LYS A 115 8.20 -18.89 13.03
N HIS A 116 7.25 -17.93 12.90
CA HIS A 116 6.48 -17.72 11.68
C HIS A 116 7.39 -17.18 10.56
N LEU A 117 8.24 -16.19 10.88
CA LEU A 117 9.19 -15.63 9.91
C LEU A 117 10.19 -16.70 9.43
N LYS A 118 10.69 -17.55 10.34
CA LYS A 118 11.56 -18.67 9.98
C LYS A 118 10.87 -19.64 9.01
N GLN A 119 9.61 -19.98 9.29
CA GLN A 119 8.81 -20.85 8.43
C GLN A 119 8.59 -20.22 7.04
N MET A 120 8.25 -18.93 6.97
CA MET A 120 8.06 -18.24 5.69
C MET A 120 9.35 -18.22 4.87
N ARG A 121 10.47 -17.91 5.49
CA ARG A 121 11.79 -17.92 4.83
C ARG A 121 12.18 -19.32 4.33
N SER A 122 11.85 -20.38 5.07
CA SER A 122 12.15 -21.75 4.65
C SER A 122 11.40 -22.24 3.41
N VAL A 123 10.33 -21.53 3.02
CA VAL A 123 9.54 -21.82 1.80
C VAL A 123 9.78 -20.81 0.68
N GLY A 124 10.81 -19.97 0.81
CA GLY A 124 11.24 -19.05 -0.26
C GLY A 124 10.64 -17.64 -0.19
N ILE A 125 9.95 -17.28 0.89
CA ILE A 125 9.48 -15.90 1.08
C ILE A 125 10.57 -15.11 1.78
N GLU A 126 11.12 -14.08 1.14
CA GLU A 126 11.99 -13.11 1.78
C GLU A 126 11.13 -12.14 2.60
N ILE A 127 11.18 -12.22 3.94
CA ILE A 127 10.38 -11.36 4.83
C ILE A 127 11.25 -10.75 5.91
N TYR A 128 11.14 -9.42 6.09
CA TYR A 128 11.93 -8.65 7.03
C TYR A 128 11.10 -7.63 7.79
N GLU A 129 11.57 -7.28 8.99
CA GLU A 129 10.99 -6.23 9.84
C GLU A 129 11.71 -4.90 9.58
N PHE A 130 10.91 -3.84 9.41
CA PHE A 130 11.42 -2.48 9.44
C PHE A 130 11.49 -1.99 10.88
N ASP A 131 12.67 -1.54 11.28
CA ASP A 131 12.98 -0.82 12.51
C ASP A 131 12.27 -1.37 13.77
N PRO A 132 12.55 -2.64 14.17
CA PRO A 132 11.99 -3.21 15.38
C PRO A 132 12.43 -2.43 16.62
N VAL A 133 11.51 -2.19 17.54
CA VAL A 133 11.82 -1.50 18.80
C VAL A 133 12.47 -2.48 19.77
N ASN A 134 13.76 -2.30 20.05
CA ASN A 134 14.51 -3.14 20.97
C ASN A 134 14.87 -2.35 22.25
N PHE A 135 14.44 -2.84 23.40
CA PHE A 135 14.86 -2.29 24.69
C PHE A 135 16.38 -2.48 24.90
N PRO A 136 17.13 -1.46 25.42
CA PRO A 136 16.67 -0.16 25.89
C PRO A 136 16.59 0.97 24.82
N TRP A 137 16.77 0.66 23.55
CA TRP A 137 16.85 1.63 22.44
C TRP A 137 15.45 2.05 21.99
N VAL A 138 14.80 2.96 22.74
CA VAL A 138 13.46 3.47 22.41
C VAL A 138 13.45 4.72 21.52
N ASN A 139 14.64 5.19 21.10
CA ASN A 139 14.78 6.39 20.26
C ASN A 139 14.17 6.26 18.85
N HIS A 140 13.90 5.05 18.39
CA HIS A 140 13.31 4.77 17.09
C HIS A 140 11.78 4.54 17.12
N VAL A 141 11.12 4.74 18.28
CA VAL A 141 9.67 4.47 18.43
C VAL A 141 8.81 5.25 17.43
N PHE A 142 9.21 6.47 17.08
CA PHE A 142 8.49 7.33 16.14
C PHE A 142 8.86 7.09 14.67
N HIS A 143 9.88 6.31 14.39
CA HIS A 143 10.33 6.01 13.04
C HIS A 143 9.55 4.81 12.50
N ARG A 144 8.38 5.07 11.94
CA ARG A 144 7.41 4.02 11.54
C ARG A 144 7.17 3.99 10.04
N ASP A 145 6.96 2.79 9.53
CA ASP A 145 6.51 2.56 8.17
C ASP A 145 5.02 2.20 8.16
N HIS A 146 4.18 3.18 7.88
CA HIS A 146 2.73 3.00 7.88
C HIS A 146 2.15 2.79 6.48
N ARG A 147 2.98 2.53 5.47
CA ARG A 147 2.54 2.29 4.10
C ARG A 147 1.89 0.91 3.97
N LYS A 148 1.01 0.78 3.00
CA LYS A 148 0.43 -0.48 2.54
C LYS A 148 0.58 -0.49 1.04
N ILE A 149 1.56 -1.24 0.55
CA ILE A 149 1.90 -1.35 -0.86
C ILE A 149 2.00 -2.83 -1.21
N VAL A 150 1.35 -3.23 -2.29
CA VAL A 150 1.61 -4.51 -2.95
C VAL A 150 1.90 -4.21 -4.41
N VAL A 151 2.93 -4.82 -4.96
CA VAL A 151 3.21 -4.75 -6.40
C VAL A 151 3.34 -6.18 -6.93
N VAL A 152 2.62 -6.47 -8.01
CA VAL A 152 2.61 -7.77 -8.69
C VAL A 152 3.16 -7.58 -10.09
N ASP A 153 4.25 -8.29 -10.38
CA ASP A 153 4.93 -8.33 -11.70
C ASP A 153 5.31 -6.93 -12.27
N GLY A 154 5.40 -5.89 -11.40
CA GLY A 154 5.59 -4.50 -11.84
C GLY A 154 4.44 -3.96 -12.71
N LYS A 155 3.26 -4.59 -12.71
CA LYS A 155 2.12 -4.27 -13.60
C LYS A 155 0.87 -3.86 -12.84
N ILE A 156 0.66 -4.41 -11.67
CA ILE A 156 -0.48 -4.13 -10.81
C ILE A 156 0.05 -3.70 -9.45
N ALA A 157 -0.49 -2.62 -8.91
CA ALA A 157 -0.19 -2.21 -7.55
C ALA A 157 -1.45 -2.03 -6.72
N TYR A 158 -1.31 -2.20 -5.41
CA TYR A 158 -2.35 -1.94 -4.43
C TYR A 158 -1.81 -0.99 -3.37
N THR A 159 -2.63 -0.01 -2.98
CA THR A 159 -2.35 0.89 -1.85
C THR A 159 -3.64 1.39 -1.22
N GLY A 160 -3.58 1.83 0.04
CA GLY A 160 -4.74 2.33 0.78
C GLY A 160 -4.63 2.19 2.28
N GLY A 161 -5.75 2.15 3.00
CA GLY A 161 -5.80 2.11 4.46
C GLY A 161 -5.60 0.71 5.07
N MET A 162 -6.05 -0.34 4.38
CA MET A 162 -6.19 -1.68 4.95
C MET A 162 -4.86 -2.42 5.11
N ASN A 163 -4.58 -2.91 6.31
CA ASN A 163 -3.55 -3.93 6.55
C ASN A 163 -4.03 -5.33 6.13
N VAL A 164 -3.31 -6.38 6.53
CA VAL A 164 -3.71 -7.77 6.33
C VAL A 164 -4.24 -8.33 7.64
N ALA A 165 -5.58 -8.32 7.78
CA ALA A 165 -6.27 -8.81 8.97
C ALA A 165 -7.74 -9.17 8.68
N ASP A 166 -8.25 -10.19 9.38
CA ASP A 166 -9.62 -10.70 9.25
C ASP A 166 -10.69 -9.63 9.52
N TYR A 167 -10.42 -8.66 10.40
CA TYR A 167 -11.40 -7.65 10.78
C TYR A 167 -11.77 -6.67 9.65
N TYR A 168 -10.97 -6.57 8.61
CA TYR A 168 -11.35 -5.79 7.42
C TYR A 168 -12.47 -6.46 6.62
N ILE A 169 -12.68 -7.76 6.80
CA ILE A 169 -13.77 -8.53 6.17
C ILE A 169 -14.94 -8.70 7.14
N ASN A 170 -14.65 -9.14 8.35
CA ASN A 170 -15.66 -9.61 9.31
C ASN A 170 -16.05 -8.56 10.35
N GLY A 171 -15.37 -7.38 10.37
CA GLY A 171 -15.52 -6.43 11.46
C GLY A 171 -14.94 -6.94 12.78
N THR A 172 -15.34 -6.33 13.87
CA THR A 172 -15.02 -6.73 15.23
C THR A 172 -16.26 -6.69 16.13
N GLU A 173 -16.27 -7.48 17.20
CA GLU A 173 -17.37 -7.46 18.19
C GLU A 173 -17.57 -6.08 18.84
N VAL A 174 -16.49 -5.29 18.95
CA VAL A 174 -16.51 -3.97 19.62
C VAL A 174 -16.94 -2.86 18.67
N VAL A 175 -16.45 -2.89 17.42
CA VAL A 175 -16.65 -1.80 16.44
C VAL A 175 -17.75 -2.14 15.44
N GLY A 176 -18.13 -3.41 15.30
CA GLY A 176 -19.03 -3.88 14.27
C GLY A 176 -18.32 -3.95 12.91
N GLU A 177 -19.02 -3.55 11.85
CA GLU A 177 -18.49 -3.50 10.49
C GLU A 177 -17.31 -2.53 10.40
N TRP A 178 -16.20 -2.99 9.80
CA TRP A 178 -15.01 -2.17 9.58
C TRP A 178 -15.03 -1.58 8.19
N ARG A 179 -15.17 -0.27 8.10
CA ARG A 179 -15.17 0.45 6.83
C ARG A 179 -13.80 1.07 6.55
N ASP A 180 -13.21 0.68 5.43
CA ASP A 180 -11.94 1.21 4.94
C ASP A 180 -11.89 1.03 3.42
N MET A 181 -10.93 1.68 2.74
CA MET A 181 -10.78 1.65 1.29
C MET A 181 -9.35 1.31 0.89
N HIS A 182 -9.26 0.67 -0.27
CA HIS A 182 -8.01 0.37 -0.96
C HIS A 182 -8.14 0.71 -2.44
N CYS A 183 -7.02 0.82 -3.13
CA CYS A 183 -6.99 1.05 -4.57
C CYS A 183 -6.17 -0.06 -5.24
N ARG A 184 -6.66 -0.54 -6.38
CA ARG A 184 -5.89 -1.23 -7.40
C ARG A 184 -5.46 -0.21 -8.44
N ILE A 185 -4.19 -0.24 -8.85
CA ILE A 185 -3.59 0.69 -9.81
C ILE A 185 -2.90 -0.12 -10.90
N GLU A 186 -3.11 0.27 -12.15
CA GLU A 186 -2.41 -0.25 -13.33
C GLU A 186 -1.90 0.92 -14.15
N GLY A 187 -0.73 0.79 -14.79
CA GLY A 187 -0.11 1.84 -15.58
C GLY A 187 1.19 2.36 -14.97
N ASP A 188 1.58 3.55 -15.37
CA ASP A 188 2.91 4.11 -15.10
C ASP A 188 3.20 4.30 -13.61
N GLU A 189 2.16 4.59 -12.80
CA GLU A 189 2.28 4.82 -11.36
C GLU A 189 2.69 3.57 -10.58
N VAL A 190 2.49 2.37 -11.14
CA VAL A 190 2.99 1.12 -10.56
C VAL A 190 4.50 1.18 -10.37
N ASN A 191 5.23 1.80 -11.31
CA ASN A 191 6.69 1.97 -11.21
C ASN A 191 7.09 2.87 -10.04
N THR A 192 6.29 3.88 -9.71
CA THR A 192 6.54 4.75 -8.56
C THR A 192 6.40 3.97 -7.26
N LEU A 193 5.32 3.20 -7.11
CA LEU A 193 5.11 2.35 -5.93
C LEU A 193 6.18 1.24 -5.82
N GLN A 194 6.59 0.65 -6.94
CA GLN A 194 7.69 -0.30 -7.00
C GLN A 194 9.02 0.33 -6.50
N LYS A 195 9.35 1.53 -6.95
CA LYS A 195 10.55 2.25 -6.50
C LYS A 195 10.51 2.59 -5.01
N ILE A 196 9.33 2.97 -4.49
CA ILE A 196 9.15 3.23 -3.05
C ILE A 196 9.43 1.96 -2.26
N PHE A 197 8.83 0.82 -2.64
CA PHE A 197 9.09 -0.48 -2.02
C PHE A 197 10.60 -0.84 -2.06
N LEU A 198 11.22 -0.79 -3.23
CA LEU A 198 12.63 -1.19 -3.40
C LEU A 198 13.60 -0.31 -2.59
N ARG A 199 13.33 0.99 -2.47
CA ARG A 199 14.12 1.87 -1.58
C ARG A 199 14.06 1.42 -0.12
N MET A 200 12.85 1.08 0.35
CA MET A 200 12.70 0.58 1.72
C MET A 200 13.31 -0.81 1.89
N TRP A 201 13.10 -1.70 0.92
CA TRP A 201 13.72 -3.02 0.88
C TRP A 201 15.24 -2.95 1.01
N ASN A 202 15.89 -2.17 0.15
CA ASN A 202 17.34 -2.00 0.17
C ASN A 202 17.85 -1.39 1.49
N LYS A 203 17.11 -0.42 2.05
CA LYS A 203 17.43 0.18 3.36
C LYS A 203 17.37 -0.87 4.49
N VAL A 204 16.38 -1.75 4.49
CA VAL A 204 16.18 -2.74 5.57
C VAL A 204 17.14 -3.92 5.44
N THR A 205 17.36 -4.39 4.23
CA THR A 205 18.12 -5.63 3.99
C THR A 205 19.59 -5.42 3.71
N GLY A 206 20.01 -4.20 3.34
CA GLY A 206 21.34 -3.92 2.82
C GLY A 206 21.56 -4.45 1.40
N GLN A 207 20.54 -5.00 0.76
CA GLN A 207 20.61 -5.45 -0.64
C GLN A 207 20.62 -4.24 -1.58
N ASN A 208 20.89 -4.49 -2.85
CA ASN A 208 20.93 -3.47 -3.89
C ASN A 208 20.10 -3.94 -5.09
N VAL A 209 18.79 -3.98 -4.88
CA VAL A 209 17.83 -4.45 -5.89
C VAL A 209 17.32 -3.26 -6.70
N TYR A 210 17.45 -3.33 -8.02
CA TYR A 210 16.98 -2.31 -8.94
C TYR A 210 16.13 -2.94 -10.05
N GLY A 211 15.04 -2.27 -10.36
CA GLY A 211 14.14 -2.68 -11.42
C GLY A 211 13.24 -3.88 -11.05
N ALA A 212 12.22 -4.04 -11.79
CA ALA A 212 11.44 -5.26 -11.97
C ALA A 212 11.22 -5.40 -13.49
#